data_ea09287204113f4a1a472a5941e1ee68
#
_entry.id   ea09287204113f4a1a472a5941e1ee68
#
_cell.length_a   1.000
_cell.length_b   1.000
_cell.length_c   1.000
_cell.angle_alpha   90.00
_cell.angle_beta   90.00
_cell.angle_gamma   90.00
#
_symmetry.space_group_name_H-M   'P 1'
#
loop_
_entity.id
_entity.type
_entity.pdbx_description
1 polymer ?
#
loop_
_entity_poly.entity_id
_entity_poly.type
_entity_poly.pdbx_seq_one_letter_code
_entity_poly.pdbx_strand_id
1 'polypeptide(L)'
;MRFTRGFALVAAGTAAAMGAGLTTSTLALASARSAPSSFIGGFHHTSKVASTVPGNGDLNPYGVVVVASSQGRLHRGNIIVSNFNNSKNLQGTGSTIVQISPRGHRSVFAHITSGALKGRCPGGVGLTTGLVLVHGWVIVGNFPSRNGQAATSSAGCLVVLDSRGVVREIFSGRGINGPWDATAVESQGSAAVFVANVLNGTKAAMGKVVHRGTILRLDLGFSGAKPPRIRGITKVGSGFAERTDPNAFVVGPTGLGVRNGTLYVADTGMNRITAIPGAVMRHTSAGTGRVLTSGGGLNGPLGLTIAPNGNVLTVNGGDGRIVETSKSGKQVAMRFLDKSGSPPGAGALFGLAVAPHGAGLYYVDDAANTLRLLH
;
A
#
# COMPACT_ATOMS: atom_id res chain seq x y z
N MET A 1 -42.54 52.56 34.05
CA MET A 1 -43.72 52.04 34.76
C MET A 1 -43.32 50.71 35.38
N ARG A 2 -42.86 50.65 36.61
CA ARG A 2 -43.52 50.60 37.95
C ARG A 2 -44.72 49.66 37.94
N PHE A 3 -44.57 48.53 38.67
CA PHE A 3 -45.16 48.13 39.98
C PHE A 3 -44.83 46.67 40.20
N THR A 4 -44.05 46.23 41.17
CA THR A 4 -44.05 46.07 42.62
C THR A 4 -45.18 45.22 43.23
N ARG A 5 -44.70 44.32 44.16
CA ARG A 5 -45.34 43.73 45.39
C ARG A 5 -46.05 42.38 45.15
N GLY A 6 -45.99 41.43 46.06
CA GLY A 6 -45.33 41.26 47.35
C GLY A 6 -45.94 40.07 48.11
N PHE A 7 -45.14 39.56 49.02
CA PHE A 7 -45.45 38.84 50.27
C PHE A 7 -46.52 37.75 50.35
N ALA A 8 -46.11 36.54 50.83
CA ALA A 8 -46.51 36.12 52.19
C ALA A 8 -45.82 34.83 52.64
N LEU A 9 -45.20 34.88 53.81
CA LEU A 9 -44.69 33.79 54.63
C LEU A 9 -45.89 33.05 55.34
N VAL A 10 -45.80 31.72 55.42
CA VAL A 10 -46.36 30.95 56.59
C VAL A 10 -45.40 29.81 56.89
N ALA A 11 -44.94 29.78 58.12
CA ALA A 11 -44.16 28.75 58.80
C ALA A 11 -45.07 27.83 59.64
N ALA A 12 -44.71 26.57 59.72
CA ALA A 12 -44.88 25.60 60.79
C ALA A 12 -44.81 24.20 60.21
N GLY A 13 -44.14 23.21 60.74
CA GLY A 13 -43.53 22.86 61.97
C GLY A 13 -43.13 21.36 61.83
N THR A 14 -41.99 21.06 62.34
CA THR A 14 -41.44 19.81 62.92
C THR A 14 -42.09 18.45 62.63
N ALA A 15 -41.25 17.51 62.09
CA ALA A 15 -41.09 16.17 62.67
C ALA A 15 -39.78 15.53 62.16
N ALA A 16 -38.91 15.21 63.09
CA ALA A 16 -37.67 14.48 62.83
C ALA A 16 -37.93 12.99 62.58
N ALA A 17 -37.43 12.43 61.49
CA ALA A 17 -37.27 10.99 61.35
C ALA A 17 -35.84 10.75 60.84
N MET A 18 -35.01 10.19 61.72
CA MET A 18 -33.68 9.67 61.34
C MET A 18 -33.85 8.43 60.44
N GLY A 19 -33.57 8.55 59.13
CA GLY A 19 -33.41 7.46 58.20
C GLY A 19 -31.97 7.42 57.75
N ALA A 20 -31.24 6.43 58.25
CA ALA A 20 -29.88 6.15 57.72
C ALA A 20 -29.96 5.69 56.27
N GLY A 21 -29.78 6.63 55.36
CA GLY A 21 -29.66 6.34 53.92
C GLY A 21 -28.24 5.89 53.60
N LEU A 22 -28.04 4.59 53.38
CA LEU A 22 -26.86 4.04 52.74
C LEU A 22 -26.82 4.58 51.29
N THR A 23 -26.00 5.60 51.06
CA THR A 23 -25.65 6.02 49.71
C THR A 23 -24.64 5.01 49.12
N THR A 24 -25.14 4.05 48.37
CA THR A 24 -24.31 3.23 47.51
C THR A 24 -23.79 4.10 46.39
N SER A 25 -22.54 4.60 46.52
CA SER A 25 -21.79 5.22 45.46
C SER A 25 -21.46 4.14 44.44
N THR A 26 -22.24 4.03 43.36
CA THR A 26 -21.87 3.27 42.18
C THR A 26 -20.68 3.98 41.55
N LEU A 27 -19.47 3.53 41.86
CA LEU A 27 -18.28 3.82 41.07
C LEU A 27 -18.53 3.27 39.68
N ALA A 28 -18.91 4.14 38.75
CA ALA A 28 -18.87 3.84 37.34
C ALA A 28 -17.38 3.58 36.94
N LEU A 29 -17.02 2.31 36.90
CA LEU A 29 -15.78 1.88 36.28
C LEU A 29 -15.85 2.34 34.80
N ALA A 30 -15.31 3.52 34.50
CA ALA A 30 -15.00 3.92 33.16
C ALA A 30 -14.03 2.86 32.64
N SER A 31 -14.54 1.97 31.79
CA SER A 31 -13.71 1.03 31.06
C SER A 31 -12.67 1.87 30.32
N ALA A 32 -11.44 1.89 30.84
CA ALA A 32 -10.31 2.46 30.15
C ALA A 32 -10.21 1.71 28.82
N ARG A 33 -10.66 2.32 27.72
CA ARG A 33 -10.43 1.79 26.39
C ARG A 33 -8.92 1.68 26.27
N SER A 34 -8.41 0.44 26.33
CA SER A 34 -7.00 0.18 26.06
C SER A 34 -6.62 0.90 24.76
N ALA A 35 -5.55 1.70 24.80
CA ALA A 35 -5.04 2.34 23.60
C ALA A 35 -4.88 1.27 22.50
N PRO A 36 -5.22 1.55 21.24
CA PRO A 36 -5.09 0.58 20.18
C PRO A 36 -3.67 0.04 20.19
N SER A 37 -3.50 -1.28 20.34
CA SER A 37 -2.20 -1.90 20.40
C SER A 37 -1.43 -1.64 19.10
N SER A 38 -0.21 -1.13 19.18
CA SER A 38 0.67 -0.95 18.04
C SER A 38 1.30 -2.29 17.65
N PHE A 39 1.35 -2.59 16.34
CA PHE A 39 2.06 -3.74 15.81
C PHE A 39 3.57 -3.48 15.75
N ILE A 40 3.97 -2.31 15.21
CA ILE A 40 5.40 -1.96 15.07
C ILE A 40 6.03 -1.45 16.37
N GLY A 41 5.21 -1.12 17.37
CA GLY A 41 5.70 -0.61 18.66
C GLY A 41 6.54 -1.62 19.43
N GLY A 42 6.30 -2.91 19.23
CA GLY A 42 7.07 -3.99 19.85
C GLY A 42 8.38 -4.37 19.14
N PHE A 43 8.65 -3.85 17.95
CA PHE A 43 9.86 -4.16 17.19
C PHE A 43 10.92 -3.07 17.42
N HIS A 44 12.15 -3.49 17.69
CA HIS A 44 13.23 -2.55 18.05
C HIS A 44 14.45 -2.66 17.14
N HIS A 45 14.54 -3.71 16.34
CA HIS A 45 15.69 -4.01 15.50
C HIS A 45 15.34 -3.98 14.02
N THR A 46 16.30 -3.52 13.21
CA THR A 46 16.25 -3.65 11.76
C THR A 46 17.46 -4.42 11.29
N SER A 47 17.26 -5.45 10.48
CA SER A 47 18.33 -6.25 9.91
C SER A 47 18.26 -6.27 8.40
N LYS A 48 19.42 -6.26 7.73
CA LYS A 48 19.53 -6.52 6.30
C LYS A 48 19.32 -8.00 6.06
N VAL A 49 18.37 -8.34 5.19
CA VAL A 49 18.15 -9.74 4.75
C VAL A 49 19.08 -10.05 3.58
N ALA A 50 19.01 -9.24 2.52
CA ALA A 50 19.87 -9.39 1.35
C ALA A 50 19.90 -8.12 0.48
N SER A 51 20.86 -8.06 -0.46
CA SER A 51 20.76 -7.15 -1.60
C SER A 51 19.66 -7.63 -2.56
N THR A 52 18.92 -6.68 -3.15
CA THR A 52 17.91 -6.95 -4.18
C THR A 52 18.47 -6.88 -5.59
N VAL A 53 19.74 -6.46 -5.75
CA VAL A 53 20.41 -6.23 -7.04
C VAL A 53 20.79 -7.57 -7.69
N PRO A 54 20.17 -7.97 -8.79
CA PRO A 54 20.53 -9.21 -9.53
C PRO A 54 21.80 -9.03 -10.37
N GLY A 55 22.21 -10.09 -11.08
CA GLY A 55 23.44 -10.09 -11.88
C GLY A 55 23.43 -9.09 -13.06
N ASN A 56 22.26 -8.69 -13.56
CA ASN A 56 22.14 -7.65 -14.60
C ASN A 56 22.20 -6.22 -14.04
N GLY A 57 22.30 -6.06 -12.72
CA GLY A 57 22.46 -4.77 -12.05
C GLY A 57 21.19 -3.94 -11.89
N ASP A 58 19.99 -4.50 -12.12
CA ASP A 58 18.73 -3.78 -11.87
C ASP A 58 18.64 -3.31 -10.41
N LEU A 59 18.15 -2.08 -10.22
CA LEU A 59 18.12 -1.33 -8.97
C LEU A 59 16.69 -0.92 -8.58
N ASN A 60 16.57 -0.20 -7.49
CA ASN A 60 15.32 0.39 -6.98
C ASN A 60 14.26 -0.69 -6.72
N PRO A 61 14.43 -1.48 -5.64
CA PRO A 61 13.44 -2.47 -5.24
C PRO A 61 12.17 -1.79 -4.76
N TYR A 62 11.01 -2.27 -5.23
CA TYR A 62 9.75 -1.67 -4.82
C TYR A 62 8.68 -2.68 -4.40
N GLY A 63 8.13 -3.46 -5.33
CA GLY A 63 7.08 -4.45 -5.02
C GLY A 63 7.63 -5.56 -4.12
N VAL A 64 6.89 -5.88 -3.06
CA VAL A 64 7.28 -6.92 -2.08
C VAL A 64 6.10 -7.80 -1.76
N VAL A 65 6.27 -9.12 -1.85
CA VAL A 65 5.28 -10.08 -1.39
C VAL A 65 5.94 -11.30 -0.76
N VAL A 66 5.37 -11.81 0.32
CA VAL A 66 5.79 -13.06 0.95
C VAL A 66 5.06 -14.22 0.29
N VAL A 67 5.79 -15.25 -0.11
CA VAL A 67 5.25 -16.48 -0.70
C VAL A 67 4.55 -17.31 0.38
N ALA A 68 3.23 -17.44 0.29
CA ALA A 68 2.43 -18.15 1.27
C ALA A 68 2.51 -19.68 1.13
N SER A 69 2.71 -20.18 -0.11
CA SER A 69 2.79 -21.62 -0.40
C SER A 69 3.80 -21.92 -1.51
N SER A 70 4.49 -23.05 -1.43
CA SER A 70 5.44 -23.46 -2.47
C SER A 70 4.70 -23.97 -3.72
N GLN A 71 5.13 -23.47 -4.89
CA GLN A 71 4.65 -23.93 -6.19
C GLN A 71 5.67 -23.58 -7.28
N GLY A 72 6.07 -24.53 -8.11
CA GLY A 72 7.10 -24.31 -9.13
C GLY A 72 8.41 -23.83 -8.53
N ARG A 73 8.84 -22.62 -8.89
CA ARG A 73 10.04 -21.96 -8.33
C ARG A 73 9.73 -21.04 -7.14
N LEU A 74 8.46 -20.87 -6.80
CA LEU A 74 8.06 -20.14 -5.60
C LEU A 74 8.26 -21.03 -4.37
N HIS A 75 8.96 -20.54 -3.35
CA HIS A 75 9.23 -21.28 -2.11
C HIS A 75 8.55 -20.57 -0.93
N ARG A 76 7.74 -21.29 -0.17
CA ARG A 76 7.05 -20.78 1.01
C ARG A 76 8.01 -20.05 1.96
N GLY A 77 7.61 -18.88 2.40
CA GLY A 77 8.37 -18.01 3.30
C GLY A 77 9.42 -17.14 2.60
N ASN A 78 9.74 -17.41 1.34
CA ASN A 78 10.59 -16.50 0.57
C ASN A 78 9.86 -15.22 0.22
N ILE A 79 10.63 -14.19 -0.11
CA ILE A 79 10.14 -12.87 -0.45
C ILE A 79 10.43 -12.60 -1.92
N ILE A 80 9.40 -12.21 -2.68
CA ILE A 80 9.52 -11.78 -4.08
C ILE A 80 9.64 -10.26 -4.08
N VAL A 81 10.61 -9.74 -4.84
CA VAL A 81 10.86 -8.30 -4.96
C VAL A 81 11.06 -7.94 -6.43
N SER A 82 10.35 -6.91 -6.92
CA SER A 82 10.56 -6.32 -8.25
C SER A 82 11.53 -5.16 -8.19
N ASN A 83 12.38 -5.00 -9.22
CA ASN A 83 13.29 -3.87 -9.38
C ASN A 83 12.77 -2.92 -10.48
N PHE A 84 12.65 -1.64 -10.15
CA PHE A 84 12.04 -0.62 -11.01
C PHE A 84 13.02 -0.01 -12.01
N ASN A 85 14.30 0.09 -11.66
CA ASN A 85 15.33 0.73 -12.44
C ASN A 85 16.31 -0.30 -13.04
N ASN A 86 16.92 0.03 -14.16
CA ASN A 86 18.05 -0.74 -14.68
C ASN A 86 19.36 -0.40 -13.96
N SER A 87 20.47 -1.01 -14.38
CA SER A 87 21.81 -0.78 -13.80
C SER A 87 22.35 0.66 -13.91
N LYS A 88 21.72 1.50 -14.76
CA LYS A 88 22.02 2.94 -14.86
C LYS A 88 21.11 3.78 -13.97
N ASN A 89 20.32 3.15 -13.12
CA ASN A 89 19.33 3.77 -12.24
C ASN A 89 18.28 4.62 -12.98
N LEU A 90 17.89 4.22 -14.18
CA LEU A 90 16.83 4.89 -14.95
C LEU A 90 15.47 4.35 -14.57
N GLN A 91 14.56 5.23 -14.14
CA GLN A 91 13.23 4.86 -13.67
C GLN A 91 12.35 4.27 -14.79
N GLY A 92 11.58 3.21 -14.48
CA GLY A 92 10.71 2.55 -15.45
C GLY A 92 11.48 1.80 -16.55
N THR A 93 12.64 1.26 -16.23
CA THR A 93 13.49 0.48 -17.17
C THR A 93 13.97 -0.84 -16.57
N GLY A 94 13.60 -1.15 -15.32
CA GLY A 94 13.89 -2.41 -14.65
C GLY A 94 13.15 -3.59 -15.31
N SER A 95 13.71 -4.77 -15.19
CA SER A 95 13.26 -5.96 -15.91
C SER A 95 13.22 -7.22 -15.05
N THR A 96 13.70 -7.14 -13.79
CA THR A 96 13.92 -8.32 -12.97
C THR A 96 13.01 -8.37 -11.75
N ILE A 97 12.64 -9.59 -11.40
CA ILE A 97 12.03 -9.97 -10.15
C ILE A 97 12.96 -10.96 -9.46
N VAL A 98 13.37 -10.66 -8.25
CA VAL A 98 14.18 -11.56 -7.43
C VAL A 98 13.34 -12.27 -6.37
N GLN A 99 13.77 -13.46 -5.98
CA GLN A 99 13.26 -14.19 -4.84
C GLN A 99 14.37 -14.32 -3.79
N ILE A 100 14.06 -13.94 -2.56
CA ILE A 100 15.01 -13.90 -1.44
C ILE A 100 14.49 -14.79 -0.32
N SER A 101 15.31 -15.73 0.16
CA SER A 101 14.94 -16.53 1.33
C SER A 101 15.09 -15.70 2.61
N PRO A 102 14.41 -16.07 3.72
CA PRO A 102 14.61 -15.41 5.02
C PRO A 102 16.07 -15.47 5.52
N ARG A 103 16.86 -16.40 5.01
CA ARG A 103 18.30 -16.56 5.32
C ARG A 103 19.19 -15.70 4.40
N GLY A 104 18.62 -14.88 3.52
CA GLY A 104 19.37 -13.98 2.65
C GLY A 104 19.85 -14.58 1.32
N HIS A 105 19.49 -15.83 0.99
CA HIS A 105 19.81 -16.36 -0.33
C HIS A 105 18.91 -15.74 -1.39
N ARG A 106 19.51 -15.05 -2.37
CA ARG A 106 18.84 -14.40 -3.48
C ARG A 106 18.98 -15.21 -4.77
N SER A 107 17.90 -15.35 -5.51
CA SER A 107 17.86 -15.88 -6.88
C SER A 107 17.01 -14.99 -7.78
N VAL A 108 17.25 -15.02 -9.09
CA VAL A 108 16.36 -14.37 -10.06
C VAL A 108 15.15 -15.25 -10.27
N PHE A 109 13.96 -14.76 -9.89
CA PHE A 109 12.69 -15.44 -10.14
C PHE A 109 12.28 -15.28 -11.61
N ALA A 110 12.35 -14.05 -12.14
CA ALA A 110 12.04 -13.74 -13.53
C ALA A 110 12.92 -12.60 -14.07
N HIS A 111 13.25 -12.71 -15.35
CA HIS A 111 13.80 -11.62 -16.16
C HIS A 111 12.85 -11.42 -17.35
N ILE A 112 12.19 -10.26 -17.41
CA ILE A 112 11.18 -9.94 -18.40
C ILE A 112 11.87 -9.25 -19.57
N THR A 113 11.76 -9.85 -20.76
CA THR A 113 12.34 -9.32 -22.00
C THR A 113 11.24 -8.76 -22.90
N SER A 114 11.60 -7.90 -23.85
CA SER A 114 10.67 -7.39 -24.86
C SER A 114 10.02 -8.51 -25.66
N GLY A 115 10.77 -9.57 -25.97
CA GLY A 115 10.26 -10.77 -26.65
C GLY A 115 9.18 -11.50 -25.82
N ALA A 116 9.30 -11.52 -24.49
CA ALA A 116 8.30 -12.15 -23.63
C ALA A 116 6.97 -11.37 -23.64
N LEU A 117 7.00 -10.05 -23.85
CA LEU A 117 5.80 -9.21 -23.93
C LEU A 117 5.08 -9.33 -25.27
N LYS A 118 5.73 -9.83 -26.31
CA LYS A 118 5.15 -10.05 -27.64
C LYS A 118 4.40 -8.83 -28.21
N GLY A 119 4.87 -7.62 -27.92
CA GLY A 119 4.23 -6.37 -28.37
C GLY A 119 2.89 -6.05 -27.69
N ARG A 120 2.42 -6.85 -26.73
CA ARG A 120 1.12 -6.65 -26.07
C ARG A 120 1.14 -5.60 -24.95
N CYS A 121 2.31 -5.16 -24.51
CA CYS A 121 2.46 -4.06 -23.56
C CYS A 121 2.92 -2.80 -24.29
N PRO A 122 2.13 -1.74 -24.33
CA PRO A 122 2.50 -0.48 -24.99
C PRO A 122 3.79 0.09 -24.44
N GLY A 123 4.80 0.38 -25.05
CA GLY A 123 6.05 0.97 -24.55
C GLY A 123 7.11 -0.01 -24.11
N GLY A 124 6.84 -1.33 -24.12
CA GLY A 124 7.85 -2.35 -23.85
C GLY A 124 8.01 -2.69 -22.35
N VAL A 125 9.26 -3.02 -21.94
CA VAL A 125 9.61 -3.45 -20.59
C VAL A 125 9.94 -2.26 -19.71
N GLY A 126 9.44 -2.25 -18.53
CA GLY A 126 9.73 -1.30 -17.45
C GLY A 126 8.92 -1.70 -16.24
N LEU A 127 9.44 -2.63 -15.44
CA LEU A 127 8.74 -3.09 -14.24
C LEU A 127 8.42 -1.92 -13.33
N THR A 128 7.36 -2.07 -12.57
CA THR A 128 6.97 -1.11 -11.56
C THR A 128 6.84 -1.77 -10.21
N THR A 129 6.10 -1.12 -9.37
CA THR A 129 5.96 -1.34 -7.97
C THR A 129 4.88 -2.35 -7.62
N GLY A 130 3.78 -2.38 -8.40
CA GLY A 130 2.66 -3.27 -8.14
C GLY A 130 3.04 -4.72 -8.34
N LEU A 131 3.04 -5.49 -7.25
CA LEU A 131 3.34 -6.93 -7.29
C LEU A 131 2.42 -7.66 -6.34
N VAL A 132 1.66 -8.61 -6.87
CA VAL A 132 0.81 -9.51 -6.08
C VAL A 132 1.06 -10.96 -6.47
N LEU A 133 0.88 -11.85 -5.51
CA LEU A 133 0.89 -13.30 -5.70
C LEU A 133 -0.51 -13.83 -5.40
N VAL A 134 -1.19 -14.39 -6.40
CA VAL A 134 -2.56 -14.90 -6.30
C VAL A 134 -2.65 -16.28 -6.97
N HIS A 135 -3.15 -17.28 -6.26
CA HIS A 135 -3.28 -18.66 -6.75
C HIS A 135 -2.01 -19.20 -7.44
N GLY A 136 -0.80 -18.81 -6.95
CA GLY A 136 0.47 -19.23 -7.54
C GLY A 136 0.89 -18.45 -8.81
N TRP A 137 0.13 -17.43 -9.19
CA TRP A 137 0.47 -16.49 -10.27
C TRP A 137 1.04 -15.22 -9.70
N VAL A 138 2.17 -14.75 -10.26
CA VAL A 138 2.74 -13.44 -9.96
C VAL A 138 2.21 -12.44 -10.99
N ILE A 139 1.55 -11.38 -10.50
CA ILE A 139 1.09 -10.28 -11.34
C ILE A 139 1.89 -9.04 -10.94
N VAL A 140 2.59 -8.46 -11.90
CA VAL A 140 3.46 -7.30 -11.67
C VAL A 140 3.08 -6.16 -12.60
N GLY A 141 3.10 -4.94 -12.05
CA GLY A 141 2.95 -3.73 -12.84
C GLY A 141 4.13 -3.55 -13.78
N ASN A 142 3.86 -2.94 -14.93
CA ASN A 142 4.85 -2.57 -15.92
C ASN A 142 4.50 -1.19 -16.47
N PHE A 143 5.34 -0.20 -16.20
CA PHE A 143 5.12 1.20 -16.53
C PHE A 143 6.40 1.78 -17.16
N PRO A 144 6.66 1.49 -18.43
CA PRO A 144 7.93 1.71 -19.07
C PRO A 144 8.22 3.17 -19.39
N SER A 145 9.49 3.53 -19.33
CA SER A 145 10.03 4.74 -19.91
C SER A 145 11.23 4.43 -20.84
N ARG A 146 11.57 5.36 -21.72
CA ARG A 146 12.74 5.18 -22.59
C ARG A 146 14.06 5.57 -21.94
N ASN A 147 14.03 6.54 -21.03
CA ASN A 147 15.25 7.16 -20.49
C ASN A 147 15.15 7.54 -18.99
N GLY A 148 14.20 6.97 -18.26
CA GLY A 148 14.02 7.26 -16.85
C GLY A 148 13.17 8.50 -16.53
N GLN A 149 12.70 9.23 -17.56
CA GLN A 149 11.91 10.44 -17.40
C GLN A 149 10.43 10.17 -17.65
N ALA A 150 9.56 10.72 -16.79
CA ALA A 150 8.12 10.60 -16.93
C ALA A 150 7.60 11.09 -18.29
N ALA A 151 8.21 12.11 -18.88
CA ALA A 151 7.85 12.62 -20.20
C ALA A 151 7.97 11.56 -21.30
N THR A 152 8.89 10.59 -21.16
CA THR A 152 9.11 9.51 -22.12
C THR A 152 8.39 8.21 -21.76
N SER A 153 7.59 8.22 -20.68
CA SER A 153 6.78 7.07 -20.27
C SER A 153 5.70 6.76 -21.30
N SER A 154 5.35 5.50 -21.40
CA SER A 154 4.26 5.00 -22.22
C SER A 154 3.20 4.34 -21.33
N ALA A 155 1.99 4.12 -21.88
CA ALA A 155 1.00 3.34 -21.19
C ALA A 155 1.56 1.98 -20.83
N GLY A 156 1.32 1.56 -19.58
CA GLY A 156 1.81 0.32 -19.04
C GLY A 156 0.84 -0.84 -19.22
N CYS A 157 1.14 -1.92 -18.53
CA CYS A 157 0.36 -3.14 -18.50
C CYS A 157 0.59 -3.88 -17.18
N LEU A 158 -0.17 -4.94 -16.92
CA LEU A 158 0.14 -5.92 -15.90
C LEU A 158 0.68 -7.18 -16.57
N VAL A 159 1.86 -7.60 -16.14
CA VAL A 159 2.52 -8.82 -16.62
C VAL A 159 2.17 -9.97 -15.69
N VAL A 160 1.64 -11.05 -16.23
CA VAL A 160 1.22 -12.24 -15.49
C VAL A 160 2.22 -13.36 -15.73
N LEU A 161 2.87 -13.82 -14.65
CA LEU A 161 3.85 -14.89 -14.68
C LEU A 161 3.30 -16.12 -13.95
N ASP A 162 3.65 -17.29 -14.46
CA ASP A 162 3.40 -18.55 -13.75
C ASP A 162 4.38 -18.72 -12.57
N SER A 163 4.17 -19.77 -11.77
CA SER A 163 5.02 -20.11 -10.62
C SER A 163 6.47 -20.46 -10.97
N ARG A 164 6.81 -20.54 -12.25
CA ARG A 164 8.18 -20.76 -12.76
C ARG A 164 8.84 -19.46 -13.22
N GLY A 165 8.12 -18.31 -13.13
CA GLY A 165 8.60 -17.01 -13.57
C GLY A 165 8.49 -16.79 -15.07
N VAL A 166 7.68 -17.57 -15.77
CA VAL A 166 7.47 -17.44 -17.23
C VAL A 166 6.25 -16.56 -17.47
N VAL A 167 6.40 -15.54 -18.33
CA VAL A 167 5.30 -14.66 -18.75
C VAL A 167 4.28 -15.49 -19.55
N ARG A 168 3.02 -15.48 -19.11
CA ARG A 168 1.93 -16.23 -19.70
C ARG A 168 0.83 -15.35 -20.25
N GLU A 169 0.58 -14.19 -19.62
CA GLU A 169 -0.47 -13.28 -20.05
C GLU A 169 -0.07 -11.83 -19.80
N ILE A 170 -0.67 -10.91 -20.55
CA ILE A 170 -0.50 -9.46 -20.45
C ILE A 170 -1.88 -8.82 -20.39
N PHE A 171 -2.15 -8.05 -19.36
CA PHE A 171 -3.35 -7.23 -19.26
C PHE A 171 -3.00 -5.79 -19.60
N SER A 172 -3.49 -5.28 -20.72
CA SER A 172 -3.22 -3.92 -21.21
C SER A 172 -4.49 -3.23 -21.69
N GLY A 173 -4.44 -1.92 -21.88
CA GLY A 173 -5.59 -1.11 -22.25
C GLY A 173 -6.65 -1.06 -21.15
N ARG A 174 -7.92 -0.84 -21.51
CA ARG A 174 -9.08 -0.84 -20.60
C ARG A 174 -8.89 0.08 -19.38
N GLY A 175 -8.15 1.17 -19.51
CA GLY A 175 -7.84 2.13 -18.45
C GLY A 175 -6.58 1.83 -17.65
N ILE A 176 -5.86 0.75 -17.92
CA ILE A 176 -4.53 0.48 -17.32
C ILE A 176 -3.51 1.38 -18.02
N ASN A 177 -3.07 2.45 -17.37
CA ASN A 177 -2.12 3.42 -17.92
C ASN A 177 -0.76 3.34 -17.24
N GLY A 178 -0.70 3.55 -15.92
CA GLY A 178 0.51 3.44 -15.12
C GLY A 178 0.21 2.65 -13.86
N PRO A 179 0.21 1.30 -13.93
CA PRO A 179 -0.01 0.47 -12.76
C PRO A 179 1.15 0.67 -11.79
N TRP A 180 0.88 1.31 -10.64
CA TRP A 180 1.90 1.72 -9.68
C TRP A 180 2.04 0.72 -8.54
N ASP A 181 0.98 0.44 -7.82
CA ASP A 181 0.96 -0.58 -6.77
C ASP A 181 -0.26 -1.48 -6.88
N ALA A 182 -0.24 -2.63 -6.22
CA ALA A 182 -1.33 -3.58 -6.26
C ALA A 182 -1.51 -4.33 -4.93
N THR A 183 -2.75 -4.70 -4.66
CA THR A 183 -3.12 -5.63 -3.59
C THR A 183 -4.24 -6.54 -4.07
N ALA A 184 -4.48 -7.66 -3.39
CA ALA A 184 -5.49 -8.61 -3.84
C ALA A 184 -6.29 -9.23 -2.69
N VAL A 185 -7.49 -9.68 -3.03
CA VAL A 185 -8.31 -10.58 -2.21
C VAL A 185 -8.57 -11.83 -3.02
N GLU A 186 -8.13 -12.97 -2.50
CA GLU A 186 -8.38 -14.28 -3.11
C GLU A 186 -9.69 -14.87 -2.62
N SER A 187 -10.36 -15.59 -3.51
CA SER A 187 -11.50 -16.46 -3.25
C SER A 187 -11.34 -17.75 -4.05
N GLN A 188 -12.14 -18.78 -3.78
CA GLN A 188 -12.04 -20.03 -4.51
C GLN A 188 -12.20 -19.79 -6.03
N GLY A 189 -11.17 -20.08 -6.81
CA GLY A 189 -11.15 -19.96 -8.28
C GLY A 189 -11.25 -18.53 -8.82
N SER A 190 -11.09 -17.50 -7.97
CA SER A 190 -11.15 -16.09 -8.36
C SER A 190 -10.28 -15.21 -7.48
N ALA A 191 -10.00 -13.98 -7.93
CA ALA A 191 -9.41 -12.93 -7.11
C ALA A 191 -9.89 -11.55 -7.57
N ALA A 192 -10.03 -10.63 -6.61
CA ALA A 192 -10.13 -9.21 -6.88
C ALA A 192 -8.75 -8.58 -6.71
N VAL A 193 -8.14 -8.14 -7.80
CA VAL A 193 -6.84 -7.44 -7.80
C VAL A 193 -7.10 -5.95 -7.91
N PHE A 194 -6.66 -5.18 -6.93
CA PHE A 194 -6.72 -3.73 -6.92
C PHE A 194 -5.40 -3.16 -7.40
N VAL A 195 -5.47 -2.15 -8.27
CA VAL A 195 -4.29 -1.52 -8.87
C VAL A 195 -4.41 -0.01 -8.72
N ALA A 196 -3.43 0.60 -8.06
CA ALA A 196 -3.22 2.05 -8.12
C ALA A 196 -2.71 2.38 -9.51
N ASN A 197 -3.39 3.31 -10.19
CA ASN A 197 -3.16 3.53 -11.61
C ASN A 197 -3.03 5.04 -11.88
N VAL A 198 -1.85 5.43 -12.24
CA VAL A 198 -1.43 6.81 -12.54
C VAL A 198 -1.27 7.04 -14.05
N LEU A 199 -0.66 8.15 -14.46
CA LEU A 199 -0.43 8.55 -15.84
C LEU A 199 -1.71 8.93 -16.60
N ASN A 200 -2.73 9.38 -15.88
CA ASN A 200 -4.01 9.76 -16.46
C ASN A 200 -4.03 11.26 -16.85
N GLY A 201 -3.20 11.63 -17.84
CA GLY A 201 -3.08 13.00 -18.34
C GLY A 201 -1.95 13.82 -17.71
N THR A 202 -1.14 13.24 -16.84
CA THR A 202 -0.02 13.91 -16.16
C THR A 202 1.04 14.42 -17.13
N LYS A 203 1.32 13.69 -18.23
CA LYS A 203 2.30 14.11 -19.25
C LYS A 203 1.87 15.42 -19.93
N ALA A 204 0.60 15.52 -20.33
CA ALA A 204 0.06 16.74 -20.94
C ALA A 204 0.01 17.90 -19.96
N ALA A 205 -0.06 17.64 -18.66
CA ALA A 205 -0.07 18.65 -17.61
C ALA A 205 1.32 19.21 -17.26
N MET A 206 2.40 18.63 -17.80
CA MET A 206 3.78 19.14 -17.67
C MET A 206 4.16 19.48 -16.21
N GLY A 207 3.98 18.53 -15.29
CA GLY A 207 4.29 18.70 -13.86
C GLY A 207 3.20 19.35 -13.03
N LYS A 208 2.16 19.92 -13.64
CA LYS A 208 0.99 20.42 -12.89
C LYS A 208 0.18 19.25 -12.34
N VAL A 209 -0.45 19.47 -11.20
CA VAL A 209 -1.34 18.49 -10.58
C VAL A 209 -2.62 18.38 -11.41
N VAL A 210 -3.02 17.13 -11.68
CA VAL A 210 -4.34 16.79 -12.21
C VAL A 210 -5.03 15.80 -11.25
N HIS A 211 -6.34 15.85 -11.19
CA HIS A 211 -7.14 14.97 -10.31
C HIS A 211 -7.74 13.82 -11.12
N ARG A 212 -6.87 12.99 -11.70
CA ARG A 212 -7.25 11.89 -12.60
C ARG A 212 -6.71 10.52 -12.19
N GLY A 213 -5.93 10.42 -11.11
CA GLY A 213 -5.48 9.15 -10.55
C GLY A 213 -6.66 8.24 -10.21
N THR A 214 -6.52 6.95 -10.48
CA THR A 214 -7.60 5.96 -10.32
C THR A 214 -7.14 4.74 -9.56
N ILE A 215 -8.12 4.04 -8.95
CA ILE A 215 -7.94 2.68 -8.45
C ILE A 215 -8.84 1.77 -9.27
N LEU A 216 -8.22 0.80 -9.93
CA LEU A 216 -8.91 -0.23 -10.71
C LEU A 216 -9.03 -1.50 -9.87
N ARG A 217 -10.19 -2.15 -9.91
CA ARG A 217 -10.36 -3.54 -9.48
C ARG A 217 -10.49 -4.41 -10.72
N LEU A 218 -9.62 -5.40 -10.84
CA LEU A 218 -9.68 -6.45 -11.85
C LEU A 218 -10.25 -7.70 -11.19
N ASP A 219 -11.41 -8.14 -11.66
CA ASP A 219 -12.02 -9.39 -11.23
C ASP A 219 -11.44 -10.52 -12.10
N LEU A 220 -10.60 -11.37 -11.51
CA LEU A 220 -9.89 -12.43 -12.20
C LEU A 220 -10.55 -13.78 -11.95
N GLY A 221 -10.60 -14.61 -12.99
CA GLY A 221 -11.00 -16.01 -12.90
C GLY A 221 -9.83 -16.94 -13.18
N PHE A 222 -9.71 -18.00 -12.39
CA PHE A 222 -8.68 -19.02 -12.50
C PHE A 222 -9.29 -20.37 -12.91
N SER A 223 -8.62 -21.11 -13.78
CA SER A 223 -9.08 -22.42 -14.26
C SER A 223 -7.88 -23.34 -14.50
N GLY A 224 -7.57 -24.17 -13.53
CA GLY A 224 -6.44 -25.10 -13.58
C GLY A 224 -5.11 -24.38 -13.83
N ALA A 225 -4.28 -24.91 -14.72
CA ALA A 225 -2.98 -24.36 -15.07
C ALA A 225 -3.02 -23.25 -16.14
N LYS A 226 -4.21 -22.85 -16.60
CA LYS A 226 -4.36 -21.77 -17.60
C LYS A 226 -4.12 -20.40 -16.96
N PRO A 227 -3.55 -19.43 -17.70
CA PRO A 227 -3.42 -18.07 -17.21
C PRO A 227 -4.76 -17.50 -16.74
N PRO A 228 -4.77 -16.65 -15.67
CA PRO A 228 -5.99 -16.01 -15.22
C PRO A 228 -6.59 -15.14 -16.32
N ARG A 229 -7.93 -15.02 -16.29
CA ARG A 229 -8.65 -14.18 -17.24
C ARG A 229 -9.40 -13.07 -16.52
N ILE A 230 -9.36 -11.86 -17.08
CA ILE A 230 -10.17 -10.75 -16.61
C ILE A 230 -11.63 -11.03 -16.93
N ARG A 231 -12.47 -11.13 -15.89
CA ARG A 231 -13.94 -11.22 -15.96
C ARG A 231 -14.59 -9.84 -15.98
N GLY A 232 -13.99 -8.88 -15.26
CA GLY A 232 -14.44 -7.50 -15.18
C GLY A 232 -13.34 -6.54 -14.75
N ILE A 233 -13.47 -5.27 -15.12
CA ILE A 233 -12.67 -4.18 -14.58
C ILE A 233 -13.63 -3.11 -14.08
N THR A 234 -13.47 -2.71 -12.82
CA THR A 234 -14.25 -1.65 -12.18
C THR A 234 -13.33 -0.56 -11.67
N LYS A 235 -13.61 0.69 -11.97
CA LYS A 235 -12.97 1.83 -11.34
C LYS A 235 -13.61 2.05 -9.97
N VAL A 236 -12.96 1.62 -8.90
CA VAL A 236 -13.48 1.72 -7.53
C VAL A 236 -13.08 3.01 -6.83
N GLY A 237 -12.01 3.67 -7.32
CA GLY A 237 -11.58 4.99 -6.87
C GLY A 237 -11.18 5.88 -8.05
N SER A 238 -11.35 7.21 -7.91
CA SER A 238 -11.01 8.20 -8.93
C SER A 238 -10.86 9.59 -8.34
N GLY A 239 -10.24 10.50 -9.08
CA GLY A 239 -10.05 11.88 -8.64
C GLY A 239 -8.84 12.08 -7.73
N PHE A 240 -7.96 11.09 -7.61
CA PHE A 240 -6.70 11.24 -6.88
C PHE A 240 -5.80 12.25 -7.58
N ALA A 241 -5.14 13.09 -6.78
CA ALA A 241 -4.13 14.02 -7.27
C ALA A 241 -2.95 13.26 -7.83
N GLU A 242 -2.50 13.61 -9.04
CA GLU A 242 -1.30 13.05 -9.64
C GLU A 242 -0.56 14.09 -10.47
N ARG A 243 0.76 13.95 -10.60
CA ARG A 243 1.63 14.76 -11.44
C ARG A 243 2.87 14.01 -11.86
N THR A 244 3.50 14.40 -12.96
CA THR A 244 4.88 13.99 -13.25
C THR A 244 5.82 14.70 -12.28
N ASP A 245 6.88 14.01 -11.88
CA ASP A 245 7.87 14.52 -10.96
C ASP A 245 9.28 14.12 -11.43
N PRO A 246 10.23 15.06 -11.51
CA PRO A 246 11.59 14.75 -11.98
C PRO A 246 12.33 13.73 -11.10
N ASN A 247 12.07 13.74 -9.78
CA ASN A 247 12.78 12.89 -8.83
C ASN A 247 12.03 11.57 -8.55
N ALA A 248 10.69 11.63 -8.52
CA ALA A 248 9.83 10.49 -8.15
C ALA A 248 9.10 9.90 -9.36
N PHE A 249 9.44 10.30 -10.59
CA PHE A 249 8.81 9.87 -11.84
C PHE A 249 7.35 10.32 -11.96
N VAL A 250 6.46 9.80 -11.12
CA VAL A 250 5.07 10.22 -10.97
C VAL A 250 4.70 10.21 -9.49
N VAL A 251 4.03 11.26 -9.02
CA VAL A 251 3.39 11.28 -7.71
C VAL A 251 1.89 11.11 -7.94
N GLY A 252 1.24 10.21 -7.19
CA GLY A 252 -0.19 9.91 -7.33
C GLY A 252 -0.67 8.96 -6.24
N PRO A 253 -1.79 8.24 -6.41
CA PRO A 253 -2.16 7.15 -5.54
C PRO A 253 -1.13 6.03 -5.68
N THR A 254 -0.62 5.53 -4.55
CA THR A 254 0.46 4.55 -4.49
C THR A 254 0.03 3.32 -3.70
N GLY A 255 0.60 3.08 -2.52
CA GLY A 255 0.42 1.88 -1.73
C GLY A 255 -1.02 1.50 -1.46
N LEU A 256 -1.33 0.23 -1.58
CA LEU A 256 -2.65 -0.36 -1.41
C LEU A 256 -2.65 -1.45 -0.36
N GLY A 257 -3.69 -1.48 0.46
CA GLY A 257 -3.95 -2.60 1.38
C GLY A 257 -5.44 -2.83 1.52
N VAL A 258 -5.87 -4.08 1.60
CA VAL A 258 -7.27 -4.43 1.73
C VAL A 258 -7.53 -5.28 2.96
N ARG A 259 -8.59 -4.95 3.70
CA ARG A 259 -9.05 -5.74 4.84
C ARG A 259 -10.56 -5.61 5.03
N ASN A 260 -11.23 -6.73 5.26
CA ASN A 260 -12.69 -6.79 5.48
C ASN A 260 -13.48 -5.99 4.43
N GLY A 261 -13.10 -6.14 3.15
CA GLY A 261 -13.74 -5.46 2.04
C GLY A 261 -13.45 -3.96 1.91
N THR A 262 -12.71 -3.34 2.86
CA THR A 262 -12.26 -1.96 2.76
C THR A 262 -10.86 -1.90 2.16
N LEU A 263 -10.70 -1.10 1.12
CA LEU A 263 -9.41 -0.81 0.51
C LEU A 263 -8.86 0.49 1.10
N TYR A 264 -7.62 0.46 1.56
CA TYR A 264 -6.86 1.61 2.01
C TYR A 264 -5.89 2.03 0.92
N VAL A 265 -5.75 3.33 0.72
CA VAL A 265 -4.94 3.93 -0.34
C VAL A 265 -4.01 4.97 0.24
N ALA A 266 -2.72 4.86 -0.02
CA ALA A 266 -1.76 5.94 0.21
C ALA A 266 -1.95 7.00 -0.90
N ASP A 267 -2.58 8.10 -0.57
CA ASP A 267 -2.78 9.26 -1.44
C ASP A 267 -1.60 10.22 -1.25
N THR A 268 -0.48 9.88 -1.89
CA THR A 268 0.83 10.54 -1.74
C THR A 268 0.74 12.02 -2.04
N GLY A 269 0.07 12.38 -3.14
CA GLY A 269 -0.06 13.76 -3.59
C GLY A 269 -0.80 14.69 -2.61
N MET A 270 -1.64 14.10 -1.74
CA MET A 270 -2.41 14.83 -0.73
C MET A 270 -1.94 14.55 0.69
N ASN A 271 -0.83 13.83 0.86
CA ASN A 271 -0.22 13.48 2.15
C ASN A 271 -1.23 12.87 3.16
N ARG A 272 -1.99 11.87 2.70
CA ARG A 272 -3.05 11.23 3.50
C ARG A 272 -3.21 9.75 3.17
N ILE A 273 -3.90 9.04 4.05
CA ILE A 273 -4.43 7.70 3.78
C ILE A 273 -5.94 7.81 3.64
N THR A 274 -6.50 7.22 2.58
CA THR A 274 -7.95 7.14 2.39
C THR A 274 -8.44 5.71 2.45
N ALA A 275 -9.75 5.54 2.67
CA ALA A 275 -10.42 4.26 2.78
C ALA A 275 -11.65 4.22 1.85
N ILE A 276 -11.75 3.17 1.05
CA ILE A 276 -12.86 2.88 0.14
C ILE A 276 -13.62 1.66 0.70
N PRO A 277 -14.72 1.85 1.43
CA PRO A 277 -15.52 0.74 1.97
C PRO A 277 -16.19 -0.07 0.85
N GLY A 278 -16.36 -1.37 1.09
CA GLY A 278 -17.04 -2.27 0.15
C GLY A 278 -16.32 -2.43 -1.20
N ALA A 279 -15.01 -2.15 -1.27
CA ALA A 279 -14.24 -2.10 -2.52
C ALA A 279 -14.33 -3.38 -3.35
N VAL A 280 -14.41 -4.54 -2.68
CA VAL A 280 -14.50 -5.87 -3.33
C VAL A 280 -15.80 -6.02 -4.12
N MET A 281 -16.91 -5.45 -3.62
CA MET A 281 -18.24 -5.60 -4.23
C MET A 281 -18.73 -4.33 -4.95
N ARG A 282 -17.92 -3.29 -4.99
CA ARG A 282 -18.31 -2.00 -5.52
C ARG A 282 -18.45 -2.03 -7.05
N HIS A 283 -19.50 -1.42 -7.59
CA HIS A 283 -19.72 -1.31 -9.03
C HIS A 283 -19.40 0.08 -9.59
N THR A 284 -19.25 1.09 -8.74
CA THR A 284 -18.95 2.47 -9.12
C THR A 284 -17.83 3.06 -8.27
N SER A 285 -17.22 4.13 -8.74
CA SER A 285 -16.17 4.84 -8.01
C SER A 285 -16.71 5.48 -6.71
N ALA A 286 -15.89 5.43 -5.66
CA ALA A 286 -16.10 6.16 -4.40
C ALA A 286 -15.39 7.54 -4.39
N GLY A 287 -15.00 8.06 -5.56
CA GLY A 287 -14.07 9.19 -5.57
C GLY A 287 -12.73 8.80 -4.97
N THR A 288 -12.14 9.65 -4.15
CA THR A 288 -10.89 9.33 -3.43
C THR A 288 -11.14 8.51 -2.15
N GLY A 289 -12.39 8.18 -1.85
CA GLY A 289 -12.76 7.53 -0.59
C GLY A 289 -12.85 8.50 0.60
N ARG A 290 -13.05 7.93 1.80
CA ARG A 290 -13.06 8.68 3.05
C ARG A 290 -11.65 8.82 3.59
N VAL A 291 -11.25 10.02 4.04
CA VAL A 291 -9.96 10.22 4.71
C VAL A 291 -9.93 9.43 6.01
N LEU A 292 -8.95 8.55 6.16
CA LEU A 292 -8.66 7.82 7.39
C LEU A 292 -7.78 8.68 8.30
N THR A 293 -6.69 9.21 7.77
CA THR A 293 -5.72 10.09 8.47
C THR A 293 -5.00 10.97 7.45
N SER A 294 -4.56 12.15 7.90
CA SER A 294 -3.78 13.09 7.06
C SER A 294 -2.77 13.84 7.92
N GLY A 295 -1.65 14.25 7.33
CA GLY A 295 -0.60 14.97 8.04
C GLY A 295 0.00 14.20 9.22
N GLY A 296 0.35 14.89 10.30
CA GLY A 296 1.00 14.28 11.47
C GLY A 296 2.35 13.68 11.09
N GLY A 297 2.52 12.38 11.30
CA GLY A 297 3.74 11.63 10.92
C GLY A 297 3.82 11.27 9.44
N LEU A 298 2.79 11.51 8.61
CA LEU A 298 2.84 11.25 7.17
C LEU A 298 3.67 12.32 6.46
N ASN A 299 4.52 11.87 5.55
CA ASN A 299 5.33 12.72 4.68
C ASN A 299 5.50 12.04 3.32
N GLY A 300 4.54 12.24 2.43
CA GLY A 300 4.47 11.54 1.15
C GLY A 300 4.31 10.02 1.31
N PRO A 301 3.17 9.53 1.88
CA PRO A 301 2.96 8.11 2.10
C PRO A 301 3.06 7.32 0.79
N LEU A 302 3.85 6.25 0.75
CA LEU A 302 4.12 5.39 -0.41
C LEU A 302 3.65 3.95 -0.18
N GLY A 303 4.54 3.03 0.16
CA GLY A 303 4.18 1.64 0.40
C GLY A 303 3.20 1.49 1.56
N LEU A 304 2.22 0.60 1.41
CA LEU A 304 1.18 0.37 2.38
C LEU A 304 0.89 -1.13 2.53
N THR A 305 0.73 -1.59 3.76
CA THR A 305 0.22 -2.93 4.07
C THR A 305 -0.66 -2.90 5.31
N ILE A 306 -1.39 -3.99 5.56
CA ILE A 306 -2.26 -4.13 6.73
C ILE A 306 -1.59 -5.05 7.75
N ALA A 307 -1.40 -4.54 8.95
CA ALA A 307 -0.88 -5.30 10.07
C ALA A 307 -1.87 -6.38 10.56
N PRO A 308 -1.41 -7.44 11.24
CA PRO A 308 -2.29 -8.48 11.80
C PRO A 308 -3.38 -7.94 12.73
N ASN A 309 -3.09 -6.90 13.52
CA ASN A 309 -4.05 -6.19 14.38
C ASN A 309 -5.07 -5.35 13.58
N GLY A 310 -4.88 -5.22 12.27
CA GLY A 310 -5.74 -4.50 11.33
C GLY A 310 -5.45 -3.01 11.21
N ASN A 311 -4.38 -2.53 11.80
CA ASN A 311 -3.88 -1.19 11.57
C ASN A 311 -3.23 -1.08 10.18
N VAL A 312 -3.20 0.13 9.65
CA VAL A 312 -2.54 0.44 8.38
C VAL A 312 -1.09 0.80 8.67
N LEU A 313 -0.16 0.13 8.00
CA LEU A 313 1.27 0.44 8.02
C LEU A 313 1.61 1.14 6.72
N THR A 314 2.27 2.28 6.82
CA THR A 314 2.66 3.08 5.65
C THR A 314 4.07 3.61 5.83
N VAL A 315 4.91 3.48 4.81
CA VAL A 315 6.21 4.18 4.76
C VAL A 315 6.08 5.50 4.03
N ASN A 316 6.88 6.46 4.46
CA ASN A 316 6.96 7.78 3.85
C ASN A 316 8.07 7.80 2.77
N GLY A 317 7.76 8.40 1.63
CA GLY A 317 8.77 8.70 0.61
C GLY A 317 9.60 9.94 0.93
N GLY A 318 9.11 10.82 1.80
CA GLY A 318 9.77 12.09 2.11
C GLY A 318 10.74 12.06 3.28
N ASP A 319 10.77 11.00 4.11
CA ASP A 319 11.59 10.99 5.34
C ASP A 319 11.86 9.59 5.87
N GLY A 320 12.06 8.60 5.31
CA GLY A 320 12.51 7.29 5.81
C GLY A 320 11.76 6.73 7.03
N ARG A 321 10.54 7.20 7.32
CA ARG A 321 9.73 6.72 8.45
C ARG A 321 8.67 5.74 8.01
N ILE A 322 8.30 4.86 8.95
CA ILE A 322 7.05 4.11 8.92
C ILE A 322 6.07 4.69 9.93
N VAL A 323 4.80 4.77 9.56
CA VAL A 323 3.69 5.22 10.39
C VAL A 323 2.66 4.11 10.50
N GLU A 324 2.23 3.80 11.71
CA GLU A 324 1.10 2.90 11.99
C GLU A 324 -0.13 3.70 12.35
N THR A 325 -1.19 3.52 11.57
CA THR A 325 -2.48 4.18 11.75
C THR A 325 -3.55 3.16 12.15
N SER A 326 -4.23 3.41 13.26
CA SER A 326 -5.33 2.56 13.72
C SER A 326 -6.55 2.65 12.79
N LYS A 327 -7.47 1.71 12.93
CA LYS A 327 -8.76 1.70 12.21
C LYS A 327 -9.60 2.96 12.42
N SER A 328 -9.39 3.67 13.53
CA SER A 328 -10.06 4.94 13.84
C SER A 328 -9.36 6.16 13.23
N GLY A 329 -8.21 5.98 12.57
CA GLY A 329 -7.43 7.05 11.96
C GLY A 329 -6.38 7.68 12.89
N LYS A 330 -6.24 7.20 14.13
CA LYS A 330 -5.19 7.68 15.05
C LYS A 330 -3.85 7.06 14.63
N GLN A 331 -2.82 7.87 14.44
CA GLN A 331 -1.44 7.42 14.29
C GLN A 331 -0.94 6.97 15.67
N VAL A 332 -0.66 5.67 15.83
CA VAL A 332 -0.39 5.02 17.12
C VAL A 332 1.07 4.69 17.33
N ALA A 333 1.86 4.62 16.26
CA ALA A 333 3.31 4.46 16.31
C ALA A 333 3.97 5.05 15.06
N MET A 334 5.21 5.46 15.23
CA MET A 334 6.06 5.97 14.14
C MET A 334 7.53 5.73 14.50
N ARG A 335 8.34 5.38 13.49
CA ARG A 335 9.80 5.25 13.66
C ARG A 335 10.56 5.44 12.36
N PHE A 336 11.81 5.78 12.46
CA PHE A 336 12.73 5.72 11.32
C PHE A 336 13.11 4.27 11.00
N LEU A 337 13.05 3.92 9.72
CA LEU A 337 13.62 2.70 9.14
C LEU A 337 14.92 2.99 8.40
N ASP A 338 15.03 4.17 7.80
CA ASP A 338 16.24 4.70 7.18
C ASP A 338 16.45 6.16 7.56
N LYS A 339 17.70 6.57 7.73
CA LYS A 339 18.11 7.95 8.05
C LYS A 339 19.21 8.44 7.11
N SER A 340 19.53 7.68 6.06
CA SER A 340 20.54 8.07 5.08
C SER A 340 20.06 9.24 4.22
N GLY A 341 21.00 9.90 3.57
CA GLY A 341 20.68 10.99 2.64
C GLY A 341 20.35 12.33 3.30
N SER A 342 19.94 13.29 2.48
CA SER A 342 19.56 14.64 2.89
C SER A 342 18.43 15.13 1.98
N PRO A 343 17.21 15.33 2.50
CA PRO A 343 16.75 15.08 3.88
C PRO A 343 16.87 13.60 4.30
N PRO A 344 17.01 13.30 5.61
CA PRO A 344 17.19 11.94 6.08
C PRO A 344 16.09 11.00 5.62
N GLY A 345 16.46 9.91 4.96
CA GLY A 345 15.56 8.85 4.48
C GLY A 345 14.66 9.23 3.32
N ALA A 346 14.84 10.41 2.72
CA ALA A 346 14.05 10.81 1.55
C ALA A 346 14.33 9.89 0.35
N GLY A 347 13.26 9.31 -0.23
CA GLY A 347 13.34 8.37 -1.36
C GLY A 347 13.81 6.96 -0.99
N ALA A 348 14.07 6.66 0.29
CA ALA A 348 14.63 5.37 0.68
C ALA A 348 13.61 4.23 0.76
N LEU A 349 12.37 4.51 1.12
CA LEU A 349 11.41 3.47 1.49
C LEU A 349 10.29 3.29 0.46
N PHE A 350 9.99 2.03 0.13
CA PHE A 350 8.93 1.68 -0.81
C PHE A 350 8.05 0.53 -0.28
N GLY A 351 8.14 -0.66 -0.85
CA GLY A 351 7.23 -1.77 -0.56
C GLY A 351 7.38 -2.37 0.83
N LEU A 352 6.26 -2.87 1.33
CA LEU A 352 6.11 -3.50 2.64
C LEU A 352 5.43 -4.87 2.53
N ALA A 353 5.83 -5.82 3.36
CA ALA A 353 5.10 -7.08 3.55
C ALA A 353 5.25 -7.58 5.00
N VAL A 354 4.14 -7.96 5.62
CA VAL A 354 4.17 -8.55 6.97
C VAL A 354 4.85 -9.91 6.89
N ALA A 355 5.81 -10.15 7.77
CA ALA A 355 6.48 -11.44 7.88
C ALA A 355 5.50 -12.52 8.36
N PRO A 356 5.74 -13.83 8.04
CA PRO A 356 4.90 -14.93 8.47
C PRO A 356 4.63 -14.88 9.99
N HIS A 357 3.40 -15.20 10.37
CA HIS A 357 2.94 -15.21 11.76
C HIS A 357 3.07 -13.86 12.49
N GLY A 358 3.24 -12.76 11.75
CA GLY A 358 3.40 -11.43 12.36
C GLY A 358 4.76 -11.24 13.06
N ALA A 359 5.76 -12.05 12.72
CA ALA A 359 7.08 -12.01 13.37
C ALA A 359 7.92 -10.77 13.03
N GLY A 360 7.41 -9.88 12.17
CA GLY A 360 8.09 -8.66 11.77
C GLY A 360 7.49 -8.06 10.52
N LEU A 361 8.21 -7.11 9.94
CA LEU A 361 7.83 -6.43 8.70
C LEU A 361 9.01 -6.40 7.74
N TYR A 362 8.88 -7.05 6.60
CA TYR A 362 9.81 -6.86 5.48
C TYR A 362 9.54 -5.51 4.82
N TYR A 363 10.61 -4.83 4.46
CA TYR A 363 10.56 -3.60 3.68
C TYR A 363 11.75 -3.52 2.73
N VAL A 364 11.59 -2.81 1.64
CA VAL A 364 12.69 -2.52 0.73
C VAL A 364 13.21 -1.12 0.98
N ASP A 365 14.52 -1.02 0.96
CA ASP A 365 15.31 0.17 1.17
C ASP A 365 16.08 0.43 -0.13
N ASP A 366 15.61 1.42 -0.89
CA ASP A 366 16.17 1.78 -2.20
C ASP A 366 17.54 2.46 -2.06
N ALA A 367 17.72 3.28 -1.04
CA ALA A 367 19.01 3.94 -0.82
C ALA A 367 20.16 2.93 -0.69
N ALA A 368 19.87 1.76 -0.12
CA ALA A 368 20.83 0.66 0.03
C ALA A 368 20.61 -0.48 -0.97
N ASN A 369 19.54 -0.46 -1.77
CA ASN A 369 19.10 -1.54 -2.66
C ASN A 369 19.03 -2.89 -1.94
N THR A 370 18.33 -2.91 -0.79
CA THR A 370 18.24 -4.08 0.07
C THR A 370 16.80 -4.41 0.49
N LEU A 371 16.55 -5.70 0.68
CA LEU A 371 15.43 -6.19 1.51
C LEU A 371 15.89 -6.18 2.98
N ARG A 372 15.07 -5.60 3.85
CA ARG A 372 15.32 -5.49 5.29
C ARG A 372 14.13 -6.05 6.07
N LEU A 373 14.36 -6.38 7.32
CA LEU A 373 13.36 -6.86 8.28
C LEU A 373 13.38 -5.97 9.52
N LEU A 374 12.22 -5.41 9.86
CA LEU A 374 11.93 -4.81 11.17
C LEU A 374 11.36 -5.91 12.08
N HIS A 375 11.99 -6.16 13.26
CA HIS A 375 11.62 -7.22 14.20
C HIS A 375 11.97 -6.88 15.65
#